data_70919dccfe8c2a899c1efd4dd96e8303
#
_entry.id   70919dccfe8c2a899c1efd4dd96e8303
#
_cell.length_a   1.000
_cell.length_b   1.000
_cell.length_c   1.000
_cell.angle_alpha   90.00
_cell.angle_beta   90.00
_cell.angle_gamma   90.00
#
_symmetry.space_group_name_H-M   'P 1'
#
loop_
_entity.id
_entity.type
_entity.pdbx_description
1 polymer ?
#
loop_
_entity_poly.entity_id
_entity_poly.type
_entity_poly.pdbx_seq_one_letter_code
_entity_poly.pdbx_strand_id
1 'polypeptide(L)' 'MGKIILRLDRVMADRKISLKELSDRVGVSNVNLSKMKTGRISAIRFSTLEAICCALNCQPGDILEYDPNAPGDREEG' A
#
# COMPACT_ATOMS: atom_id res chain seq x y z
N MET A 1 13.63 -14.34 -8.29
CA MET A 1 12.20 -14.38 -8.12
C MET A 1 11.63 -13.00 -7.98
N GLY A 2 10.42 -12.79 -8.39
CA GLY A 2 9.81 -11.49 -8.26
C GLY A 2 9.10 -11.29 -6.94
N LYS A 3 8.57 -10.11 -6.73
CA LYS A 3 7.75 -9.83 -5.57
C LYS A 3 6.76 -8.72 -5.89
N ILE A 4 5.72 -8.67 -5.09
CA ILE A 4 4.73 -7.59 -5.16
C ILE A 4 5.25 -6.42 -4.34
N ILE A 5 5.18 -5.24 -4.93
CA ILE A 5 5.63 -4.01 -4.30
C ILE A 5 4.43 -3.10 -4.10
N LEU A 6 4.30 -2.54 -2.91
CA LEU A 6 3.28 -1.53 -2.65
C LEU A 6 3.82 -0.16 -2.98
N ARG A 7 3.08 0.57 -3.80
CA ARG A 7 3.43 1.94 -4.18
C ARG A 7 2.51 2.96 -3.51
N LEU A 8 2.10 2.67 -2.30
CA LEU A 8 1.17 3.54 -1.60
C LEU A 8 1.76 4.92 -1.37
N ASP A 9 3.04 4.99 -1.02
CA ASP A 9 3.71 6.26 -0.79
C ASP A 9 3.67 7.15 -2.03
N ARG A 10 3.83 6.55 -3.21
CA ARG A 10 3.80 7.28 -4.47
C ARG A 10 2.42 7.88 -4.73
N VAL A 11 1.38 7.09 -4.54
CA VAL A 11 0.02 7.57 -4.78
C VAL A 11 -0.37 8.62 -3.76
N MET A 12 0.02 8.44 -2.50
CA MET A 12 -0.24 9.44 -1.47
C MET A 12 0.43 10.77 -1.83
N ALA A 13 1.66 10.72 -2.31
CA ALA A 13 2.37 11.93 -2.71
C ALA A 13 1.66 12.60 -3.90
N ASP A 14 1.23 11.81 -4.88
CA ASP A 14 0.51 12.34 -6.04
C ASP A 14 -0.77 13.04 -5.63
N ARG A 15 -1.48 12.48 -4.66
CA ARG A 15 -2.75 13.04 -4.19
C ARG A 15 -2.57 14.06 -3.08
N LYS A 16 -1.34 14.24 -2.61
CA LYS A 16 -1.02 15.18 -1.53
C LYS A 16 -1.84 14.90 -0.27
N ILE A 17 -1.95 13.63 0.06
CA ILE A 17 -2.68 13.17 1.22
C ILE A 17 -1.68 12.66 2.24
N SER A 18 -1.81 13.14 3.49
CA SER A 18 -0.94 12.70 4.57
C SER A 18 -1.35 11.34 5.10
N LEU A 19 -0.45 10.70 5.81
CA LEU A 19 -0.73 9.42 6.44
C LEU A 19 -1.90 9.52 7.42
N LYS A 20 -1.93 10.59 8.20
CA LYS A 20 -3.02 10.82 9.15
C LYS A 20 -4.35 10.97 8.45
N GLU A 21 -4.36 11.75 7.37
CA GLU A 21 -5.60 11.96 6.62
C GLU A 21 -6.10 10.67 6.01
N LEU A 22 -5.19 9.88 5.45
CA LEU A 22 -5.58 8.60 4.87
C LEU A 22 -6.10 7.66 5.95
N SER A 23 -5.44 7.63 7.11
CA SER A 23 -5.88 6.82 8.23
C SER A 23 -7.31 7.18 8.64
N ASP A 24 -7.61 8.47 8.72
CA ASP A 24 -8.94 8.93 9.07
C ASP A 24 -9.99 8.50 8.04
N ARG A 25 -9.63 8.53 6.77
CA ARG A 25 -10.57 8.21 5.70
C ARG A 25 -10.85 6.72 5.60
N VAL A 26 -9.84 5.88 5.80
CA VAL A 26 -10.02 4.44 5.60
C VAL A 26 -10.28 3.69 6.89
N GLY A 27 -10.07 4.31 8.03
CA GLY A 27 -10.28 3.64 9.31
C GLY A 27 -9.21 2.64 9.67
N VAL A 28 -8.04 2.76 9.08
CA VAL A 28 -6.88 1.90 9.37
C VAL A 28 -5.89 2.70 10.21
N SER A 29 -5.29 2.06 11.21
CA SER A 29 -4.38 2.77 12.09
C SER A 29 -3.16 3.32 11.35
N ASN A 30 -2.59 4.39 11.89
CA ASN A 30 -1.36 4.97 11.33
C ASN A 30 -0.23 3.95 11.28
N VAL A 31 -0.16 3.07 12.28
CA VAL A 31 0.89 2.05 12.33
C VAL A 31 0.76 1.11 11.13
N ASN A 32 -0.46 0.63 10.87
CA ASN A 32 -0.68 -0.28 9.76
C ASN A 32 -0.45 0.40 8.41
N LEU A 33 -0.90 1.64 8.27
CA LEU A 33 -0.66 2.38 7.03
C LEU A 33 0.82 2.66 6.82
N SER A 34 1.54 2.92 7.89
CA SER A 34 2.99 3.13 7.81
C SER A 34 3.69 1.87 7.33
N LYS A 35 3.27 0.70 7.80
CA LYS A 35 3.82 -0.56 7.32
C LYS A 35 3.53 -0.76 5.83
N MET A 36 2.33 -0.41 5.40
CA MET A 36 1.97 -0.51 3.98
C MET A 36 2.82 0.44 3.14
N LYS A 37 2.99 1.67 3.63
CA LYS A 37 3.75 2.69 2.92
C LYS A 37 5.20 2.27 2.72
N THR A 38 5.76 1.58 3.70
CA THR A 38 7.15 1.13 3.63
C THR A 38 7.30 -0.27 3.03
N GLY A 39 6.19 -0.89 2.64
CA GLY A 39 6.23 -2.21 2.02
C GLY A 39 6.48 -3.35 2.98
N ARG A 40 6.18 -3.15 4.26
CA ARG A 40 6.48 -4.15 5.29
C ARG A 40 5.34 -5.10 5.59
N ILE A 41 4.33 -5.15 4.73
CA ILE A 41 3.24 -6.09 4.91
C ILE A 41 3.34 -7.18 3.85
N SER A 42 2.86 -8.37 4.20
CA SER A 42 2.86 -9.50 3.30
C SER A 42 1.45 -9.85 2.83
N ALA A 43 0.44 -9.18 3.36
CA ALA A 43 -0.94 -9.45 2.98
C ALA A 43 -1.77 -8.19 3.19
N ILE A 44 -2.80 -8.04 2.38
CA ILE A 44 -3.74 -6.93 2.52
C ILE A 44 -5.13 -7.47 2.20
N ARG A 45 -6.11 -7.06 3.00
CA ARG A 45 -7.49 -7.45 2.77
C ARG A 45 -8.05 -6.66 1.59
N PHE A 46 -8.89 -7.30 0.80
CA PHE A 46 -9.55 -6.59 -0.28
C PHE A 46 -10.36 -5.41 0.22
N SER A 47 -11.02 -5.55 1.36
CA SER A 47 -11.80 -4.46 1.93
C SER A 47 -10.92 -3.25 2.24
N THR A 48 -9.73 -3.49 2.78
CA THR A 48 -8.79 -2.41 3.05
C THR A 48 -8.29 -1.78 1.76
N LEU A 49 -7.95 -2.61 0.79
CA LEU A 49 -7.49 -2.13 -0.51
C LEU A 49 -8.57 -1.28 -1.19
N GLU A 50 -9.82 -1.74 -1.13
CA GLU A 50 -10.94 -1.01 -1.70
C GLU A 50 -11.11 0.37 -1.04
N ALA A 51 -10.98 0.41 0.29
CA ALA A 51 -11.11 1.66 1.02
C ALA A 51 -10.00 2.64 0.64
N ILE A 52 -8.79 2.13 0.48
CA ILE A 52 -7.65 2.95 0.08
C ILE A 52 -7.87 3.49 -1.33
N CYS A 53 -8.29 2.64 -2.25
CA CYS A 53 -8.55 3.07 -3.62
C CYS A 53 -9.63 4.14 -3.67
N CYS A 54 -10.66 3.98 -2.86
CA CYS A 54 -11.73 4.96 -2.79
C CYS A 54 -11.21 6.29 -2.23
N ALA A 55 -10.45 6.22 -1.15
CA ALA A 55 -9.94 7.43 -0.50
C ALA A 55 -8.97 8.20 -1.39
N LEU A 56 -8.15 7.48 -2.16
CA LEU A 56 -7.15 8.08 -3.02
C LEU A 56 -7.64 8.27 -4.46
N ASN A 57 -8.84 7.80 -4.76
CA ASN A 57 -9.41 7.86 -6.11
C ASN A 57 -8.44 7.26 -7.12
N CYS A 58 -8.05 6.01 -6.89
CA CYS A 58 -7.11 5.32 -7.74
C CYS A 58 -7.52 3.86 -7.90
N GLN A 59 -6.79 3.15 -8.75
CA GLN A 59 -7.03 1.74 -9.00
C GLN A 59 -6.03 0.89 -8.24
N PRO A 60 -6.36 -0.37 -7.94
CA PRO A 60 -5.37 -1.25 -7.28
C PRO A 60 -4.05 -1.33 -8.04
N GLY A 61 -4.08 -1.26 -9.37
CA GLY A 61 -2.86 -1.29 -10.15
C GLY A 61 -1.97 -0.08 -9.96
N ASP A 62 -2.50 1.00 -9.40
CA ASP A 62 -1.69 2.16 -9.05
C ASP A 62 -0.91 1.94 -7.76
N ILE A 63 -1.41 1.05 -6.91
CA ILE A 63 -0.85 0.78 -5.59
C ILE A 63 0.02 -0.47 -5.60
N LEU A 64 -0.39 -1.49 -6.34
CA LEU A 64 0.29 -2.78 -6.38
C LEU A 64 1.03 -2.96 -7.68
N GLU A 65 2.25 -3.45 -7.58
CA GLU A 65 3.10 -3.63 -8.75
C GLU A 65 3.86 -4.93 -8.58
N TYR A 66 4.03 -5.69 -9.66
CA TYR A 66 4.85 -6.89 -9.63
C TYR A 66 6.19 -6.60 -10.27
N ASP A 67 7.26 -6.86 -9.53
CA ASP A 67 8.61 -6.69 -10.04
C ASP A 67 9.26 -8.07 -10.14
N PRO A 68 9.39 -8.60 -11.36
CA PRO A 68 9.97 -9.95 -11.53
C PRO A 68 11.45 -10.01 -11.20
N ASN A 69 12.10 -8.86 -11.13
CA ASN A 69 13.54 -8.81 -10.87
C ASN A 69 13.89 -8.45 -9.43
N ALA A 70 12.89 -8.18 -8.60
CA ALA A 70 13.16 -7.83 -7.22
C ALA A 70 13.73 -9.03 -6.47
N PRO A 71 14.70 -8.82 -5.56
CA PRO A 71 15.22 -9.92 -4.76
C PRO A 71 14.13 -10.50 -3.89
N GLY A 72 14.00 -11.82 -3.90
CA GLY A 72 13.03 -12.47 -3.05
C GLY A 72 13.48 -12.42 -1.62
N ASP A 73 12.63 -12.01 -0.78
CA ASP A 73 12.98 -12.01 0.60
C ASP A 73 12.54 -13.26 1.17
N ARG A 74 12.65 -13.81 1.35
CA ARG A 74 12.02 -14.66 1.82
C ARG A 74 11.73 -14.75 3.06
N GLU A 75 11.63 -14.32 3.49
CA GLU A 75 11.37 -14.36 4.50
C GLU A 75 10.48 -14.31 4.90
N GLU A 76 10.30 -14.31 4.68
CA GLU A 76 9.52 -14.20 5.05
C GLU A 76 8.71 -14.43 5.20
N GLY A 77 8.79 -14.58 5.05
CA GLY A 77 7.99 -14.94 5.23
C GLY A 77 7.22 -14.79 5.31
#